data_6fe57a17f45154f7f362eea21dfa5b1f
#
_entry.id   6fe57a17f45154f7f362eea21dfa5b1f
#
_cell.length_a   1.000
_cell.length_b   1.000
_cell.length_c   1.000
_cell.angle_alpha   90.00
_cell.angle_beta   90.00
_cell.angle_gamma   90.00
#
_symmetry.space_group_name_H-M   'P 1'
#
loop_
_entity.id
_entity.type
_entity.pdbx_description
1 polymer ?
#
loop_
_entity_poly.entity_id
_entity_poly.type
_entity_poly.pdbx_seq_one_letter_code
_entity_poly.pdbx_strand_id
1 'polypeptide(L)'
;MKLLQIPLKYRLYQLLLLGCIFVLNNGVFAQDSTKSILDINNSKLIKKVNSVLDSNQKKINNFLFKKIDNVKAKLDSATRKFIPYEEERPLPYEILTKKKYTLGRRAYQNTVSKFNYIFHANEELNEIIKDARAYLQEDYTNLIPFYDYDLANTSKKDIDSIIYRCNANVVLHDLRSNWVDDAYLLLAKAYLFHKNFDTAGSLLQYINYAFDTKEAGMDIPIGSNLRNTKGQFSIATKEDNKFYENRNIRNESMLWQARNYFEINSLNEGLSLLQLLKTDAFFPKRLHPFLFEQLAYGYYQSENYDSAATYLTKGLSNAPDKFSKTRWYYLIAQLWEISDNLPNAYTWYKKAHSDALNPLISVYAKINLIKIDFKQSKTPWLELANSLQQMSRREKYKPYTDIIYFEMAKLAIQNKDI
;
A
#
# COMPACT_ATOMS: atom_id res chain seq x y z
N MET A 1 -55.17 -17.90 25.59
CA MET A 1 -54.09 -17.39 24.67
C MET A 1 -53.28 -16.33 25.40
N LYS A 2 -52.10 -16.68 25.95
CA LYS A 2 -51.21 -15.75 26.61
C LYS A 2 -50.22 -15.22 25.55
N LEU A 3 -50.35 -13.96 25.19
CA LEU A 3 -49.39 -13.25 24.33
C LEU A 3 -48.11 -13.05 25.16
N LEU A 4 -47.05 -13.73 24.76
CA LEU A 4 -45.70 -13.53 25.28
C LEU A 4 -45.25 -12.08 24.96
N GLN A 5 -45.07 -11.28 25.99
CA GLN A 5 -44.43 -9.98 25.90
C GLN A 5 -42.92 -10.18 25.65
N ILE A 6 -42.51 -9.97 24.43
CA ILE A 6 -41.09 -9.95 24.06
C ILE A 6 -40.49 -8.65 24.61
N PRO A 7 -39.40 -8.71 25.40
CA PRO A 7 -38.75 -7.53 25.96
C PRO A 7 -38.30 -6.53 24.89
N LEU A 8 -38.43 -5.24 25.18
CA LEU A 8 -38.14 -4.13 24.25
C LEU A 8 -36.76 -4.22 23.59
N LYS A 9 -35.76 -4.81 24.24
CA LYS A 9 -34.43 -5.08 23.71
C LYS A 9 -34.44 -5.99 22.45
N TYR A 10 -35.33 -6.99 22.42
CA TYR A 10 -35.40 -7.90 21.26
C TYR A 10 -36.12 -7.28 20.08
N ARG A 11 -37.04 -6.35 20.27
CA ARG A 11 -37.68 -5.57 19.22
C ARG A 11 -36.69 -4.62 18.52
N LEU A 12 -35.74 -4.04 19.27
CA LEU A 12 -34.68 -3.22 18.68
C LEU A 12 -33.71 -4.06 17.82
N TYR A 13 -33.39 -5.28 18.26
CA TYR A 13 -32.57 -6.22 17.48
C TYR A 13 -33.26 -6.68 16.21
N GLN A 14 -34.57 -6.94 16.23
CA GLN A 14 -35.34 -7.32 15.04
C GLN A 14 -35.46 -6.16 14.04
N LEU A 15 -35.60 -4.92 14.51
CA LEU A 15 -35.59 -3.72 13.66
C LEU A 15 -34.20 -3.45 13.05
N LEU A 16 -33.13 -3.70 13.78
CA LEU A 16 -31.77 -3.62 13.25
C LEU A 16 -31.48 -4.73 12.23
N LEU A 17 -31.97 -5.94 12.47
CA LEU A 17 -31.83 -7.07 11.51
C LEU A 17 -32.65 -6.84 10.25
N LEU A 18 -33.87 -6.30 10.35
CA LEU A 18 -34.71 -5.91 9.21
C LEU A 18 -34.09 -4.74 8.45
N GLY A 19 -33.47 -3.77 9.12
CA GLY A 19 -32.71 -2.69 8.48
C GLY A 19 -31.49 -3.21 7.73
N CYS A 20 -30.74 -4.17 8.29
CA CYS A 20 -29.61 -4.80 7.61
C CYS A 20 -30.05 -5.65 6.41
N ILE A 21 -31.18 -6.37 6.49
CA ILE A 21 -31.72 -7.15 5.37
C ILE A 21 -32.23 -6.22 4.27
N PHE A 22 -32.81 -5.05 4.60
CA PHE A 22 -33.24 -4.05 3.61
C PHE A 22 -32.07 -3.39 2.89
N VAL A 23 -30.94 -3.16 3.59
CA VAL A 23 -29.70 -2.65 2.99
C VAL A 23 -29.01 -3.71 2.13
N LEU A 24 -29.06 -4.99 2.53
CA LEU A 24 -28.50 -6.10 1.74
C LEU A 24 -29.33 -6.39 0.48
N ASN A 25 -30.67 -6.32 0.56
CA ASN A 25 -31.53 -6.49 -0.63
C ASN A 25 -31.42 -5.31 -1.62
N ASN A 26 -31.22 -4.09 -1.16
CA ASN A 26 -30.98 -2.96 -2.06
C ASN A 26 -29.56 -3.01 -2.67
N GLY A 27 -28.60 -3.64 -2.02
CA GLY A 27 -27.25 -3.88 -2.56
C GLY A 27 -27.24 -4.89 -3.71
N VAL A 28 -28.12 -5.90 -3.69
CA VAL A 28 -28.25 -6.90 -4.76
C VAL A 28 -28.96 -6.31 -6.00
N PHE A 29 -29.91 -5.39 -5.79
CA PHE A 29 -30.54 -4.66 -6.92
C PHE A 29 -29.59 -3.64 -7.59
N ALA A 30 -28.57 -3.14 -6.88
CA ALA A 30 -27.58 -2.25 -7.47
C ALA A 30 -26.61 -2.98 -8.42
N GLN A 31 -26.42 -4.29 -8.28
CA GLN A 31 -25.54 -5.08 -9.15
C GLN A 31 -26.15 -5.39 -10.52
N ASP A 32 -27.47 -5.57 -10.60
CA ASP A 32 -28.16 -5.76 -11.89
C ASP A 32 -28.45 -4.44 -12.62
N SER A 33 -28.54 -3.31 -11.90
CA SER A 33 -28.70 -1.99 -12.52
C SER A 33 -27.40 -1.40 -13.08
N THR A 34 -26.22 -1.90 -12.68
CA THR A 34 -24.93 -1.44 -13.23
C THR A 34 -24.72 -1.89 -14.68
N LYS A 35 -25.29 -3.03 -15.10
CA LYS A 35 -25.26 -3.44 -16.51
C LYS A 35 -26.16 -2.60 -17.41
N SER A 36 -27.29 -2.08 -16.89
CA SER A 36 -28.18 -1.17 -17.64
C SER A 36 -27.71 0.30 -17.59
N ILE A 37 -26.87 0.67 -16.64
CA ILE A 37 -26.32 2.04 -16.49
C ILE A 37 -25.13 2.26 -17.44
N LEU A 38 -24.43 1.21 -17.85
CA LEU A 38 -23.36 1.30 -18.87
C LEU A 38 -23.87 1.68 -20.27
N ASP A 39 -25.16 1.47 -20.57
CA ASP A 39 -25.78 1.89 -21.83
C ASP A 39 -26.37 3.33 -21.79
N ILE A 40 -26.35 4.01 -20.65
CA ILE A 40 -26.84 5.39 -20.49
C ILE A 40 -25.72 6.42 -20.69
N ASN A 41 -24.68 6.11 -21.43
CA ASN A 41 -23.58 7.03 -21.72
C ASN A 41 -23.98 8.31 -22.47
N ASN A 42 -25.26 8.51 -22.78
CA ASN A 42 -25.80 9.68 -23.47
C ASN A 42 -26.91 10.44 -22.72
N SER A 43 -27.16 10.17 -21.45
CA SER A 43 -28.22 10.87 -20.74
C SER A 43 -27.77 12.29 -20.34
N LYS A 44 -28.66 13.27 -20.52
CA LYS A 44 -28.48 14.68 -20.09
C LYS A 44 -28.07 14.79 -18.60
N LEU A 45 -28.41 13.77 -17.79
CA LEU A 45 -28.10 13.72 -16.35
C LEU A 45 -26.62 13.46 -16.09
N ILE A 46 -26.01 12.52 -16.81
CA ILE A 46 -24.56 12.20 -16.69
C ILE A 46 -23.72 13.39 -17.19
N LYS A 47 -24.14 14.02 -18.30
CA LYS A 47 -23.48 15.26 -18.76
C LYS A 47 -23.59 16.38 -17.72
N LYS A 48 -24.71 16.48 -17.01
CA LYS A 48 -24.91 17.49 -15.95
C LYS A 48 -24.11 17.13 -14.67
N VAL A 49 -24.02 15.86 -14.30
CA VAL A 49 -23.20 15.38 -13.19
C VAL A 49 -21.72 15.55 -13.50
N ASN A 50 -21.27 15.19 -14.69
CA ASN A 50 -19.88 15.38 -15.10
C ASN A 50 -19.51 16.86 -15.21
N SER A 51 -20.40 17.72 -15.71
CA SER A 51 -20.13 19.17 -15.74
C SER A 51 -20.08 19.80 -14.35
N VAL A 52 -20.83 19.27 -13.39
CA VAL A 52 -20.79 19.70 -11.97
C VAL A 52 -19.53 19.15 -11.30
N LEU A 53 -19.12 17.92 -11.60
CA LEU A 53 -17.89 17.32 -11.12
C LEU A 53 -16.67 18.08 -11.68
N ASP A 54 -16.63 18.38 -12.98
CA ASP A 54 -15.55 19.14 -13.62
C ASP A 54 -15.48 20.58 -13.08
N SER A 55 -16.62 21.22 -12.83
CA SER A 55 -16.66 22.57 -12.23
C SER A 55 -16.16 22.56 -10.77
N ASN A 56 -16.47 21.52 -10.01
CA ASN A 56 -15.98 21.36 -8.64
C ASN A 56 -14.50 20.98 -8.60
N GLN A 57 -14.02 20.14 -9.51
CA GLN A 57 -12.61 19.82 -9.66
C GLN A 57 -11.78 21.06 -10.05
N LYS A 58 -12.30 21.90 -10.95
CA LYS A 58 -11.69 23.21 -11.26
C LYS A 58 -11.68 24.15 -10.06
N LYS A 59 -12.73 24.15 -9.24
CA LYS A 59 -12.79 24.98 -8.01
C LYS A 59 -11.84 24.47 -6.93
N ILE A 60 -11.71 23.17 -6.74
CA ILE A 60 -10.77 22.54 -5.78
C ILE A 60 -9.33 22.78 -6.23
N ASN A 61 -9.02 22.56 -7.50
CA ASN A 61 -7.69 22.86 -8.04
C ASN A 61 -7.37 24.37 -7.94
N ASN A 62 -8.30 25.24 -8.28
CA ASN A 62 -8.13 26.68 -8.12
C ASN A 62 -7.97 27.09 -6.65
N PHE A 63 -8.60 26.39 -5.70
CA PHE A 63 -8.45 26.65 -4.26
C PHE A 63 -7.06 26.23 -3.74
N LEU A 64 -6.57 25.07 -4.15
CA LEU A 64 -5.22 24.61 -3.81
C LEU A 64 -4.13 25.49 -4.45
N PHE A 65 -4.30 25.85 -5.73
CA PHE A 65 -3.39 26.78 -6.42
C PHE A 65 -3.47 28.19 -5.86
N LYS A 66 -4.66 28.72 -5.50
CA LYS A 66 -4.81 30.04 -4.83
C LYS A 66 -4.11 30.08 -3.45
N LYS A 67 -4.09 28.99 -2.69
CA LYS A 67 -3.31 28.96 -1.44
C LYS A 67 -1.80 29.01 -1.69
N ILE A 68 -1.32 28.35 -2.72
CA ILE A 68 0.08 28.42 -3.15
C ILE A 68 0.42 29.80 -3.71
N ASP A 69 -0.47 30.40 -4.49
CA ASP A 69 -0.32 31.76 -5.03
C ASP A 69 -0.45 32.85 -3.95
N ASN A 70 -1.23 32.64 -2.89
CA ASN A 70 -1.30 33.57 -1.75
C ASN A 70 0.00 33.58 -0.91
N VAL A 71 0.76 32.50 -0.91
CA VAL A 71 2.10 32.49 -0.32
C VAL A 71 3.09 33.26 -1.21
N LYS A 72 2.96 33.18 -2.54
CA LYS A 72 3.74 33.99 -3.50
C LYS A 72 3.28 35.45 -3.49
N ALA A 73 1.99 35.75 -3.40
CA ALA A 73 1.46 37.11 -3.38
C ALA A 73 1.78 37.89 -2.09
N LYS A 74 2.17 37.23 -1.00
CA LYS A 74 2.74 37.90 0.18
C LYS A 74 4.16 38.46 -0.06
N LEU A 75 4.83 38.05 -1.15
CA LEU A 75 6.14 38.58 -1.54
C LEU A 75 6.05 39.84 -2.41
N ASP A 76 4.93 40.06 -3.10
CA ASP A 76 4.73 41.21 -3.99
C ASP A 76 3.75 42.25 -3.39
N SER A 77 4.15 42.87 -2.29
CA SER A 77 3.33 43.84 -1.53
C SER A 77 3.23 45.25 -2.16
N ALA A 78 3.64 45.44 -3.43
CA ALA A 78 3.71 46.78 -4.03
C ALA A 78 2.56 47.14 -5.00
N THR A 79 1.64 46.22 -5.35
CA THR A 79 0.55 46.52 -6.33
C THR A 79 -0.81 45.94 -5.95
N ARG A 80 -1.31 46.22 -4.74
CA ARG A 80 -2.72 45.89 -4.41
C ARG A 80 -3.67 46.97 -4.85
N LYS A 81 -4.35 46.75 -5.97
CA LYS A 81 -5.70 47.33 -6.21
C LYS A 81 -6.69 46.51 -5.38
N PHE A 82 -7.52 47.22 -4.57
CA PHE A 82 -8.59 46.63 -3.78
C PHE A 82 -9.54 45.83 -4.68
N ILE A 83 -9.56 44.52 -4.51
CA ILE A 83 -10.64 43.64 -4.97
C ILE A 83 -11.53 43.42 -3.75
N PRO A 84 -12.89 43.61 -3.86
CA PRO A 84 -13.77 43.33 -2.73
C PRO A 84 -13.60 41.89 -2.26
N TYR A 85 -13.44 41.71 -0.94
CA TYR A 85 -13.34 40.41 -0.29
C TYR A 85 -14.71 39.72 -0.43
N GLU A 86 -14.83 38.77 -1.38
CA GLU A 86 -15.95 37.84 -1.40
C GLU A 86 -15.77 36.90 -0.19
N GLU A 87 -16.70 36.94 0.77
CA GLU A 87 -16.73 36.01 1.88
C GLU A 87 -16.73 34.57 1.33
N GLU A 88 -15.60 33.87 1.51
CA GLU A 88 -15.48 32.48 1.08
C GLU A 88 -16.53 31.65 1.83
N ARG A 89 -17.39 30.98 1.10
CA ARG A 89 -18.38 30.07 1.70
C ARG A 89 -17.66 29.00 2.50
N PRO A 90 -18.02 28.80 3.78
CA PRO A 90 -17.33 27.81 4.62
C PRO A 90 -17.44 26.41 4.00
N LEU A 91 -16.34 25.65 4.06
CA LEU A 91 -16.32 24.30 3.55
C LEU A 91 -17.27 23.38 4.36
N PRO A 92 -17.82 22.33 3.75
CA PRO A 92 -18.76 21.43 4.43
C PRO A 92 -18.25 20.91 5.78
N TYR A 93 -16.99 20.51 5.89
CA TYR A 93 -16.42 20.06 7.14
C TYR A 93 -16.40 21.14 8.23
N GLU A 94 -16.19 22.41 7.88
CA GLU A 94 -16.21 23.53 8.83
C GLU A 94 -17.61 23.75 9.41
N ILE A 95 -18.64 23.61 8.57
CA ILE A 95 -20.05 23.66 8.99
C ILE A 95 -20.37 22.46 9.90
N LEU A 96 -19.82 21.30 9.55
CA LEU A 96 -20.06 20.05 10.28
C LEU A 96 -19.39 20.06 11.65
N THR A 97 -18.16 20.56 11.76
CA THR A 97 -17.42 20.64 13.05
C THR A 97 -18.07 21.58 14.05
N LYS A 98 -18.78 22.64 13.59
CA LYS A 98 -19.54 23.56 14.47
C LYS A 98 -20.79 22.90 15.07
N LYS A 99 -21.31 21.82 14.49
CA LYS A 99 -22.52 21.13 14.98
C LYS A 99 -22.17 20.15 16.10
N LYS A 100 -23.10 19.96 17.06
CA LYS A 100 -22.91 18.98 18.15
C LYS A 100 -22.72 17.56 17.62
N TYR A 101 -21.65 16.87 18.06
CA TYR A 101 -21.31 15.54 17.61
C TYR A 101 -21.99 14.47 18.47
N THR A 102 -23.29 14.25 18.22
CA THR A 102 -24.12 13.27 18.92
C THR A 102 -23.79 11.83 18.48
N LEU A 103 -24.16 10.82 19.29
CA LEU A 103 -23.94 9.40 18.96
C LEU A 103 -24.52 9.01 17.60
N GLY A 104 -25.75 9.42 17.30
CA GLY A 104 -26.39 9.14 16.00
C GLY A 104 -25.64 9.79 14.84
N ARG A 105 -25.18 11.03 15.02
CA ARG A 105 -24.37 11.72 14.01
C ARG A 105 -22.98 11.05 13.85
N ARG A 106 -22.34 10.65 14.95
CA ARG A 106 -21.06 9.92 14.90
C ARG A 106 -21.22 8.62 14.11
N ALA A 107 -22.26 7.82 14.39
CA ALA A 107 -22.54 6.59 13.67
C ALA A 107 -22.75 6.85 12.17
N TYR A 108 -23.58 7.85 11.82
CA TYR A 108 -23.83 8.23 10.43
C TYR A 108 -22.54 8.68 9.71
N GLN A 109 -21.79 9.61 10.28
CA GLN A 109 -20.55 10.11 9.68
C GLN A 109 -19.49 9.02 9.51
N ASN A 110 -19.32 8.15 10.51
CA ASN A 110 -18.40 7.02 10.41
C ASN A 110 -18.81 6.04 9.31
N THR A 111 -20.10 5.75 9.18
CA THR A 111 -20.59 4.82 8.14
C THR A 111 -20.40 5.41 6.74
N VAL A 112 -20.81 6.66 6.53
CA VAL A 112 -20.72 7.32 5.22
C VAL A 112 -19.26 7.54 4.81
N SER A 113 -18.42 8.01 5.71
CA SER A 113 -16.98 8.21 5.48
C SER A 113 -16.31 6.90 5.08
N LYS A 114 -16.57 5.81 5.83
CA LYS A 114 -16.00 4.50 5.54
C LYS A 114 -16.42 3.96 4.18
N PHE A 115 -17.72 3.81 3.97
CA PHE A 115 -18.25 3.00 2.86
C PHE A 115 -18.33 3.76 1.55
N ASN A 116 -18.59 5.09 1.55
CA ASN A 116 -18.74 5.83 0.31
C ASN A 116 -17.41 6.24 -0.34
N TYR A 117 -16.35 6.42 0.45
CA TYR A 117 -15.10 6.95 -0.09
C TYR A 117 -13.90 6.04 0.18
N ILE A 118 -13.61 5.75 1.46
CA ILE A 118 -12.38 5.07 1.83
C ILE A 118 -12.38 3.63 1.34
N PHE A 119 -13.48 2.91 1.53
CA PHE A 119 -13.61 1.53 1.08
C PHE A 119 -13.39 1.44 -0.44
N HIS A 120 -14.11 2.24 -1.23
CA HIS A 120 -13.97 2.20 -2.68
C HIS A 120 -12.59 2.64 -3.18
N ALA A 121 -12.00 3.68 -2.56
CA ALA A 121 -10.67 4.11 -2.92
C ALA A 121 -9.60 3.06 -2.58
N ASN A 122 -9.76 2.34 -1.47
CA ASN A 122 -8.85 1.26 -1.10
C ASN A 122 -8.99 0.03 -2.00
N GLU A 123 -10.23 -0.35 -2.35
CA GLU A 123 -10.48 -1.43 -3.32
C GLU A 123 -9.89 -1.08 -4.69
N GLU A 124 -10.12 0.16 -5.19
CA GLU A 124 -9.54 0.67 -6.42
C GLU A 124 -7.99 0.59 -6.39
N LEU A 125 -7.36 0.99 -5.27
CA LEU A 125 -5.91 0.87 -5.12
C LEU A 125 -5.43 -0.59 -5.19
N ASN A 126 -6.12 -1.50 -4.52
CA ASN A 126 -5.77 -2.92 -4.53
C ASN A 126 -5.93 -3.53 -5.93
N GLU A 127 -6.98 -3.14 -6.65
CA GLU A 127 -7.27 -3.60 -8.01
C GLU A 127 -6.17 -3.15 -8.99
N ILE A 128 -5.81 -1.87 -8.99
CA ILE A 128 -4.76 -1.37 -9.89
C ILE A 128 -3.38 -1.97 -9.57
N ILE A 129 -3.07 -2.25 -8.30
CA ILE A 129 -1.82 -2.97 -7.95
C ILE A 129 -1.87 -4.40 -8.49
N LYS A 130 -2.98 -5.09 -8.35
CA LYS A 130 -3.16 -6.45 -8.86
C LYS A 130 -3.05 -6.50 -10.39
N ASP A 131 -3.66 -5.55 -11.09
CA ASP A 131 -3.59 -5.47 -12.53
C ASP A 131 -2.17 -5.13 -13.01
N ALA A 132 -1.50 -4.18 -12.37
CA ALA A 132 -0.11 -3.85 -12.70
C ALA A 132 0.82 -5.06 -12.57
N ARG A 133 0.62 -5.90 -11.55
CA ARG A 133 1.36 -7.18 -11.38
C ARG A 133 1.07 -8.18 -12.49
N ALA A 134 -0.19 -8.26 -12.93
CA ALA A 134 -0.58 -9.21 -13.97
C ALA A 134 0.04 -8.89 -15.33
N TYR A 135 0.31 -7.61 -15.60
CA TYR A 135 0.90 -7.15 -16.86
C TYR A 135 2.43 -7.07 -16.85
N LEU A 136 3.05 -7.13 -15.66
CA LEU A 136 4.50 -7.03 -15.57
C LEU A 136 5.19 -8.30 -16.10
N GLN A 137 6.03 -8.11 -17.10
CA GLN A 137 6.94 -9.16 -17.58
C GLN A 137 8.30 -8.99 -16.92
N GLU A 138 8.67 -9.92 -16.05
CA GLU A 138 9.93 -9.88 -15.33
C GLU A 138 11.01 -10.68 -16.06
N ASP A 139 12.22 -10.14 -16.05
CA ASP A 139 13.41 -10.86 -16.50
C ASP A 139 14.06 -11.60 -15.33
N TYR A 140 13.80 -12.89 -15.25
CA TYR A 140 14.35 -13.76 -14.19
C TYR A 140 15.84 -14.12 -14.38
N THR A 141 16.48 -13.67 -15.46
CA THR A 141 17.94 -13.85 -15.66
C THR A 141 18.74 -12.84 -14.85
N ASN A 142 18.15 -11.72 -14.49
CA ASN A 142 18.73 -10.65 -13.69
C ASN A 142 18.09 -10.62 -12.29
N LEU A 143 18.66 -9.83 -11.38
CA LEU A 143 18.03 -9.55 -10.09
C LEU A 143 16.67 -8.88 -10.35
N ILE A 144 15.60 -9.56 -9.93
CA ILE A 144 14.26 -9.01 -10.12
C ILE A 144 14.04 -7.79 -9.21
N PRO A 145 13.23 -6.81 -9.62
CA PRO A 145 12.92 -5.64 -8.78
C PRO A 145 12.24 -6.08 -7.49
N PHE A 146 12.43 -5.31 -6.41
CA PHE A 146 11.81 -5.66 -5.13
C PHE A 146 10.28 -5.69 -5.23
N TYR A 147 9.68 -4.63 -5.75
CA TYR A 147 8.24 -4.58 -6.04
C TYR A 147 7.96 -4.90 -7.50
N ASP A 148 6.86 -5.60 -7.73
CA ASP A 148 6.40 -6.11 -9.02
C ASP A 148 5.33 -5.21 -9.68
N TYR A 149 5.39 -3.90 -9.42
CA TYR A 149 4.47 -2.93 -10.02
C TYR A 149 5.07 -1.53 -10.09
N ASP A 150 4.71 -0.77 -11.15
CA ASP A 150 4.97 0.68 -11.29
C ASP A 150 3.66 1.37 -11.69
N LEU A 151 2.93 1.85 -10.70
CA LEU A 151 1.61 2.45 -10.90
C LEU A 151 1.67 3.83 -11.54
N ALA A 152 2.77 4.57 -11.37
CA ALA A 152 2.90 5.91 -11.94
C ALA A 152 2.83 5.91 -13.47
N ASN A 153 3.29 4.84 -14.10
CA ASN A 153 3.29 4.71 -15.56
C ASN A 153 2.05 3.97 -16.09
N THR A 154 1.46 3.05 -15.30
CA THR A 154 0.38 2.18 -15.76
C THR A 154 -1.01 2.69 -15.41
N SER A 155 -1.18 3.34 -14.26
CA SER A 155 -2.50 3.61 -13.66
C SER A 155 -2.65 5.04 -13.13
N LYS A 156 -2.04 6.01 -13.79
CA LYS A 156 -2.04 7.41 -13.34
C LYS A 156 -3.44 7.97 -13.14
N LYS A 157 -4.38 7.70 -14.06
CA LYS A 157 -5.76 8.21 -13.98
C LYS A 157 -6.53 7.62 -12.80
N ASP A 158 -6.29 6.35 -12.51
CA ASP A 158 -6.95 5.65 -11.41
C ASP A 158 -6.41 6.15 -10.07
N ILE A 159 -5.10 6.43 -9.99
CA ILE A 159 -4.50 7.08 -8.82
C ILE A 159 -5.09 8.48 -8.61
N ASP A 160 -5.29 9.28 -9.66
CA ASP A 160 -5.95 10.59 -9.58
C ASP A 160 -7.40 10.45 -9.06
N SER A 161 -8.12 9.38 -9.45
CA SER A 161 -9.45 9.06 -8.92
C SER A 161 -9.40 8.77 -7.40
N ILE A 162 -8.43 7.98 -6.95
CA ILE A 162 -8.22 7.69 -5.53
C ILE A 162 -7.92 8.98 -4.75
N ILE A 163 -7.01 9.83 -5.26
CA ILE A 163 -6.68 11.13 -4.67
C ILE A 163 -7.93 12.00 -4.55
N TYR A 164 -8.75 12.04 -5.60
CA TYR A 164 -10.00 12.79 -5.59
C TYR A 164 -10.96 12.29 -4.51
N ARG A 165 -11.19 10.97 -4.41
CA ARG A 165 -12.08 10.34 -3.42
C ARG A 165 -11.62 10.63 -1.99
N CYS A 166 -10.32 10.50 -1.71
CA CYS A 166 -9.76 10.80 -0.38
C CYS A 166 -9.93 12.27 -0.01
N ASN A 167 -9.64 13.19 -0.93
CA ASN A 167 -9.86 14.62 -0.71
C ASN A 167 -11.34 14.96 -0.52
N ALA A 168 -12.23 14.35 -1.31
CA ALA A 168 -13.68 14.53 -1.16
C ALA A 168 -14.15 14.06 0.22
N ASN A 169 -13.63 12.94 0.74
CA ASN A 169 -13.94 12.50 2.09
C ASN A 169 -13.55 13.53 3.15
N VAL A 170 -12.34 14.06 3.10
CA VAL A 170 -11.84 15.07 4.07
C VAL A 170 -12.65 16.37 3.98
N VAL A 171 -13.02 16.80 2.78
CA VAL A 171 -13.74 18.08 2.57
C VAL A 171 -15.22 17.98 2.88
N LEU A 172 -15.86 16.84 2.60
CA LEU A 172 -17.33 16.71 2.68
C LEU A 172 -17.83 16.15 4.01
N HIS A 173 -16.94 15.51 4.81
CA HIS A 173 -17.33 14.84 6.03
C HIS A 173 -16.79 15.51 7.30
N ASP A 174 -17.31 15.10 8.44
CA ASP A 174 -16.91 15.60 9.75
C ASP A 174 -15.52 15.06 10.11
N LEU A 175 -14.55 15.94 10.31
CA LEU A 175 -13.17 15.57 10.64
C LEU A 175 -13.01 14.82 11.98
N ARG A 176 -14.07 14.74 12.77
CA ARG A 176 -14.16 13.92 14.00
C ARG A 176 -14.55 12.47 13.72
N SER A 177 -14.76 12.10 12.43
CA SER A 177 -14.96 10.71 12.02
C SER A 177 -13.72 9.87 12.31
N ASN A 178 -13.94 8.62 12.77
CA ASN A 178 -12.85 7.66 13.04
C ASN A 178 -12.13 7.17 11.79
N TRP A 179 -12.49 7.65 10.60
CA TRP A 179 -11.94 7.20 9.32
C TRP A 179 -11.17 8.31 8.58
N VAL A 180 -10.96 9.44 9.22
CA VAL A 180 -10.27 10.57 8.61
C VAL A 180 -8.77 10.29 8.48
N ASP A 181 -8.19 9.65 9.48
CA ASP A 181 -6.80 9.21 9.49
C ASP A 181 -6.53 8.17 8.38
N ASP A 182 -7.44 7.19 8.18
CA ASP A 182 -7.39 6.25 7.05
C ASP A 182 -7.42 6.96 5.70
N ALA A 183 -8.25 8.01 5.55
CA ALA A 183 -8.31 8.80 4.33
C ALA A 183 -6.98 9.51 4.04
N TYR A 184 -6.35 10.11 5.06
CA TYR A 184 -5.03 10.73 4.91
C TYR A 184 -3.93 9.71 4.58
N LEU A 185 -3.96 8.53 5.19
CA LEU A 185 -2.99 7.47 4.87
C LEU A 185 -3.15 6.98 3.44
N LEU A 186 -4.38 6.74 3.00
CA LEU A 186 -4.66 6.32 1.63
C LEU A 186 -4.26 7.39 0.61
N LEU A 187 -4.51 8.67 0.95
CA LEU A 187 -4.08 9.81 0.16
C LEU A 187 -2.55 9.87 0.04
N ALA A 188 -1.83 9.65 1.14
CA ALA A 188 -0.37 9.60 1.15
C ALA A 188 0.18 8.45 0.30
N LYS A 189 -0.43 7.25 0.39
CA LYS A 189 -0.10 6.11 -0.47
C LYS A 189 -0.32 6.43 -1.94
N ALA A 190 -1.44 7.07 -2.29
CA ALA A 190 -1.75 7.45 -3.66
C ALA A 190 -0.72 8.45 -4.21
N TYR A 191 -0.32 9.47 -3.44
CA TYR A 191 0.74 10.40 -3.86
C TYR A 191 2.11 9.73 -3.97
N LEU A 192 2.44 8.78 -3.09
CA LEU A 192 3.68 8.01 -3.18
C LEU A 192 3.71 7.20 -4.49
N PHE A 193 2.63 6.51 -4.83
CA PHE A 193 2.51 5.76 -6.08
C PHE A 193 2.45 6.67 -7.32
N HIS A 194 1.99 7.91 -7.16
CA HIS A 194 2.06 8.93 -8.21
C HIS A 194 3.47 9.54 -8.36
N LYS A 195 4.43 9.12 -7.54
CA LYS A 195 5.80 9.66 -7.43
C LYS A 195 5.86 11.13 -7.00
N ASN A 196 4.83 11.61 -6.30
CA ASN A 196 4.84 12.92 -5.64
C ASN A 196 5.26 12.75 -4.16
N PHE A 197 6.54 12.53 -3.97
CA PHE A 197 7.12 12.15 -2.69
C PHE A 197 7.07 13.27 -1.65
N ASP A 198 7.15 14.54 -2.07
CA ASP A 198 7.07 15.69 -1.17
C ASP A 198 5.68 15.79 -0.52
N THR A 199 4.63 15.66 -1.33
CA THR A 199 3.25 15.66 -0.82
C THR A 199 2.97 14.43 0.03
N ALA A 200 3.42 13.25 -0.40
CA ALA A 200 3.29 12.01 0.37
C ALA A 200 3.98 12.14 1.74
N GLY A 201 5.23 12.60 1.75
CA GLY A 201 5.99 12.82 2.98
C GLY A 201 5.33 13.81 3.94
N SER A 202 4.81 14.93 3.41
CA SER A 202 4.11 15.93 4.21
C SER A 202 2.83 15.38 4.85
N LEU A 203 2.06 14.58 4.11
CA LEU A 203 0.85 13.93 4.63
C LEU A 203 1.18 12.89 5.71
N LEU A 204 2.22 12.08 5.51
CA LEU A 204 2.66 11.08 6.49
C LEU A 204 3.17 11.74 7.77
N GLN A 205 3.92 12.85 7.66
CA GLN A 205 4.33 13.66 8.80
C GLN A 205 3.12 14.27 9.54
N TYR A 206 2.14 14.77 8.78
CA TYR A 206 0.90 15.28 9.37
C TYR A 206 0.16 14.20 10.16
N ILE A 207 0.02 12.98 9.62
CA ILE A 207 -0.61 11.85 10.33
C ILE A 207 0.16 11.56 11.62
N ASN A 208 1.47 11.49 11.57
CA ASN A 208 2.32 11.18 12.72
C ASN A 208 2.19 12.23 13.84
N TYR A 209 1.91 13.48 13.49
CA TYR A 209 1.71 14.57 14.43
C TYR A 209 0.26 14.70 14.92
N ALA A 210 -0.71 14.77 13.99
CA ALA A 210 -2.09 15.12 14.29
C ALA A 210 -2.87 13.99 14.98
N PHE A 211 -2.51 12.72 14.70
CA PHE A 211 -3.20 11.55 15.25
C PHE A 211 -2.41 10.84 16.35
N ASP A 212 -1.48 11.54 16.99
CA ASP A 212 -0.85 11.04 18.22
C ASP A 212 -1.90 11.06 19.35
N THR A 213 -2.05 9.94 20.04
CA THR A 213 -3.06 9.75 21.12
C THR A 213 -2.75 10.53 22.41
N LYS A 214 -1.71 11.31 22.44
CA LYS A 214 -1.33 12.10 23.62
C LYS A 214 -2.15 13.39 23.67
N GLU A 215 -2.96 13.51 24.70
CA GLU A 215 -3.93 14.60 24.94
C GLU A 215 -3.34 16.03 24.96
N ALA A 216 -2.03 16.19 24.90
CA ALA A 216 -1.33 17.46 25.04
C ALA A 216 -0.38 17.75 23.87
N GLY A 217 -0.78 17.46 22.62
CA GLY A 217 0.09 17.51 21.45
C GLY A 217 0.76 18.86 21.16
N MET A 218 0.29 19.98 21.69
CA MET A 218 0.87 21.30 21.44
C MET A 218 1.84 21.79 22.53
N ASP A 219 1.76 21.27 23.75
CA ASP A 219 2.54 21.79 24.89
C ASP A 219 3.74 20.93 25.31
N ILE A 220 4.03 19.88 24.57
CA ILE A 220 5.07 18.93 24.94
C ILE A 220 6.40 19.33 24.31
N PRO A 221 7.45 19.60 25.09
CA PRO A 221 8.78 19.89 24.57
C PRO A 221 9.29 18.76 23.66
N ILE A 222 9.96 19.12 22.58
CA ILE A 222 10.60 18.15 21.67
C ILE A 222 11.46 17.18 22.49
N GLY A 223 11.16 15.88 22.38
CA GLY A 223 11.84 14.81 23.13
C GLY A 223 11.16 14.31 24.40
N SER A 224 10.19 15.02 24.99
CA SER A 224 9.49 14.56 26.20
C SER A 224 8.42 13.50 25.94
N ASN A 225 7.91 13.42 24.71
CA ASN A 225 6.90 12.47 24.25
C ASN A 225 7.43 11.03 24.13
N LEU A 226 8.73 10.87 24.18
CA LEU A 226 9.42 9.61 24.01
C LEU A 226 9.51 8.80 25.32
N ARG A 227 9.14 9.39 26.46
CA ARG A 227 9.17 8.69 27.75
C ARG A 227 7.84 8.05 28.05
N ASN A 228 7.80 6.72 28.05
CA ASN A 228 6.71 6.01 28.67
C ASN A 228 6.83 6.04 30.22
N THR A 229 5.83 5.57 30.93
CA THR A 229 5.77 5.53 32.40
C THR A 229 6.93 4.77 33.06
N LYS A 230 7.77 4.06 32.30
CA LYS A 230 8.93 3.28 32.77
C LYS A 230 10.26 3.90 32.34
N GLY A 231 10.27 5.13 31.80
CA GLY A 231 11.49 5.81 31.35
C GLY A 231 12.08 5.30 30.04
N GLN A 232 11.40 4.38 29.34
CA GLN A 232 11.78 3.93 27.99
C GLN A 232 11.28 4.93 26.94
N PHE A 233 12.10 5.20 25.93
CA PHE A 233 11.67 5.99 24.78
C PHE A 233 10.81 5.14 23.87
N SER A 234 9.66 5.66 23.46
CA SER A 234 8.79 5.05 22.47
C SER A 234 8.30 6.10 21.49
N ILE A 235 8.46 5.81 20.20
CA ILE A 235 7.88 6.61 19.11
C ILE A 235 6.57 6.01 18.60
N ALA A 236 6.36 4.72 18.87
CA ALA A 236 5.13 4.03 18.49
C ALA A 236 3.97 4.38 19.43
N THR A 237 2.77 4.40 18.87
CA THR A 237 1.53 4.55 19.63
C THR A 237 1.08 3.19 20.11
N LYS A 238 0.82 3.09 21.44
CA LYS A 238 0.25 1.87 22.01
C LYS A 238 -1.16 1.66 21.47
N GLU A 239 -1.44 0.49 20.91
CA GLU A 239 -2.77 0.12 20.47
C GLU A 239 -3.59 -0.42 21.65
N ASP A 240 -4.75 0.20 21.91
CA ASP A 240 -5.74 -0.37 22.79
C ASP A 240 -6.60 -1.35 21.99
N ASN A 241 -6.61 -2.63 22.41
CA ASN A 241 -7.35 -3.71 21.72
C ASN A 241 -8.87 -3.64 21.99
N LYS A 242 -9.47 -2.48 21.79
CA LYS A 242 -10.92 -2.34 21.93
C LYS A 242 -11.59 -2.72 20.61
N PHE A 243 -12.40 -3.76 20.63
CA PHE A 243 -13.10 -4.34 19.48
C PHE A 243 -13.94 -3.33 18.66
N TYR A 244 -14.39 -2.25 19.28
CA TYR A 244 -15.29 -1.24 18.68
C TYR A 244 -14.60 0.07 18.29
N GLU A 245 -13.31 0.22 18.57
CA GLU A 245 -12.53 1.40 18.17
C GLU A 245 -11.77 1.12 16.87
N ASN A 246 -11.74 2.12 15.98
CA ASN A 246 -10.87 2.04 14.81
C ASN A 246 -9.40 2.02 15.27
N ARG A 247 -8.57 1.25 14.59
CA ARG A 247 -7.16 1.15 14.92
C ARG A 247 -6.45 2.46 14.56
N ASN A 248 -5.60 2.93 15.45
CA ASN A 248 -4.74 4.06 15.14
C ASN A 248 -3.77 3.68 14.03
N ILE A 249 -3.81 4.41 12.92
CA ILE A 249 -2.97 4.14 11.73
C ILE A 249 -1.58 4.76 11.82
N ARG A 250 -1.28 5.53 12.86
CA ARG A 250 -0.01 6.24 13.01
C ARG A 250 1.21 5.30 12.92
N ASN A 251 1.14 4.12 13.54
CA ASN A 251 2.21 3.12 13.45
C ASN A 251 2.41 2.61 12.01
N GLU A 252 1.33 2.46 11.24
CA GLU A 252 1.40 2.09 9.83
C GLU A 252 1.94 3.24 8.98
N SER A 253 1.55 4.48 9.27
CA SER A 253 2.03 5.65 8.55
C SER A 253 3.54 5.85 8.68
N MET A 254 4.15 5.48 9.83
CA MET A 254 5.61 5.50 10.00
C MET A 254 6.32 4.50 9.09
N LEU A 255 5.73 3.34 8.81
CA LEU A 255 6.29 2.38 7.85
C LEU A 255 6.23 2.93 6.41
N TRP A 256 5.13 3.60 6.04
CA TRP A 256 5.01 4.29 4.76
C TRP A 256 5.93 5.51 4.66
N GLN A 257 6.19 6.20 5.79
CA GLN A 257 7.17 7.28 5.84
C GLN A 257 8.58 6.75 5.54
N ALA A 258 8.96 5.59 6.12
CA ALA A 258 10.23 4.96 5.80
C ALA A 258 10.33 4.60 4.32
N ARG A 259 9.25 4.07 3.72
CA ARG A 259 9.20 3.82 2.28
C ARG A 259 9.38 5.10 1.47
N ASN A 260 8.73 6.19 1.85
CA ASN A 260 8.90 7.48 1.19
C ASN A 260 10.36 7.97 1.26
N TYR A 261 11.05 7.76 2.39
CA TYR A 261 12.48 8.06 2.49
C TYR A 261 13.32 7.24 1.51
N PHE A 262 13.01 5.96 1.32
CA PHE A 262 13.72 5.13 0.35
C PHE A 262 13.50 5.60 -1.09
N GLU A 263 12.28 6.01 -1.44
CA GLU A 263 11.96 6.51 -2.79
C GLU A 263 12.68 7.84 -3.13
N ILE A 264 12.98 8.68 -2.13
CA ILE A 264 13.78 9.91 -2.30
C ILE A 264 15.27 9.71 -2.02
N ASN A 265 15.72 8.46 -1.94
CA ASN A 265 17.12 8.06 -1.67
C ASN A 265 17.68 8.50 -0.30
N SER A 266 16.81 8.80 0.69
CA SER A 266 17.18 9.04 2.08
C SER A 266 17.25 7.72 2.87
N LEU A 267 18.16 6.84 2.45
CA LEU A 267 18.23 5.45 2.95
C LEU A 267 18.49 5.36 4.46
N ASN A 268 19.37 6.21 4.97
CA ASN A 268 19.78 6.21 6.39
C ASN A 268 18.62 6.62 7.30
N GLU A 269 17.85 7.63 6.91
CA GLU A 269 16.67 8.11 7.64
C GLU A 269 15.60 7.02 7.71
N GLY A 270 15.31 6.40 6.57
CA GLY A 270 14.34 5.32 6.50
C GLY A 270 14.75 4.10 7.32
N LEU A 271 16.00 3.64 7.19
CA LEU A 271 16.51 2.50 7.96
C LEU A 271 16.56 2.81 9.47
N SER A 272 16.98 4.01 9.87
CA SER A 272 17.02 4.43 11.27
C SER A 272 15.62 4.43 11.89
N LEU A 273 14.62 4.97 11.19
CA LEU A 273 13.22 4.96 11.62
C LEU A 273 12.73 3.52 11.85
N LEU A 274 12.98 2.62 10.89
CA LEU A 274 12.54 1.22 11.00
C LEU A 274 13.27 0.45 12.11
N GLN A 275 14.56 0.73 12.35
CA GLN A 275 15.31 0.11 13.46
C GLN A 275 14.78 0.59 14.82
N LEU A 276 14.41 1.85 14.96
CA LEU A 276 13.75 2.37 16.16
C LEU A 276 12.42 1.67 16.40
N LEU A 277 11.56 1.57 15.37
CA LEU A 277 10.27 0.87 15.47
C LEU A 277 10.43 -0.61 15.80
N LYS A 278 11.45 -1.27 15.27
CA LYS A 278 11.74 -2.69 15.54
C LYS A 278 12.02 -2.97 17.01
N THR A 279 12.64 -2.03 17.70
CA THR A 279 13.01 -2.15 19.13
C THR A 279 11.99 -1.52 20.06
N ASP A 280 10.99 -0.84 19.52
CA ASP A 280 9.97 -0.14 20.29
C ASP A 280 8.99 -1.11 20.95
N ALA A 281 8.84 -1.03 22.27
CA ALA A 281 8.00 -1.93 23.06
C ALA A 281 6.49 -1.77 22.75
N PHE A 282 6.07 -0.63 22.21
CA PHE A 282 4.65 -0.34 21.90
C PHE A 282 4.33 -0.60 20.43
N PHE A 283 5.35 -0.92 19.60
CA PHE A 283 5.10 -1.19 18.19
C PHE A 283 4.30 -2.50 18.03
N PRO A 284 3.16 -2.46 17.31
CA PRO A 284 2.23 -3.60 17.26
C PRO A 284 2.83 -4.80 16.54
N LYS A 285 2.74 -5.98 17.14
CA LYS A 285 3.24 -7.23 16.55
C LYS A 285 2.63 -7.54 15.17
N ARG A 286 1.37 -7.15 14.94
CA ARG A 286 0.69 -7.33 13.65
C ARG A 286 1.37 -6.60 12.50
N LEU A 287 2.09 -5.51 12.77
CA LEU A 287 2.81 -4.72 11.77
C LEU A 287 4.27 -5.18 11.56
N HIS A 288 4.78 -6.12 12.37
CA HIS A 288 6.15 -6.64 12.21
C HIS A 288 6.41 -7.22 10.81
N PRO A 289 5.50 -7.99 10.18
CA PRO A 289 5.76 -8.48 8.82
C PRO A 289 5.95 -7.34 7.82
N PHE A 290 5.15 -6.28 7.90
CA PHE A 290 5.30 -5.10 7.05
C PHE A 290 6.57 -4.31 7.38
N LEU A 291 6.91 -4.17 8.66
CA LEU A 291 8.18 -3.57 9.09
C LEU A 291 9.38 -4.34 8.52
N PHE A 292 9.35 -5.68 8.54
CA PHE A 292 10.43 -6.50 7.99
C PHE A 292 10.50 -6.41 6.46
N GLU A 293 9.38 -6.31 5.77
CA GLU A 293 9.35 -6.02 4.33
C GLU A 293 10.00 -4.68 4.03
N GLN A 294 9.66 -3.61 4.77
CA GLN A 294 10.25 -2.28 4.55
C GLN A 294 11.75 -2.26 4.89
N LEU A 295 12.20 -2.97 5.93
CA LEU A 295 13.63 -3.16 6.22
C LEU A 295 14.34 -3.88 5.07
N ALA A 296 13.73 -4.94 4.55
CA ALA A 296 14.26 -5.66 3.40
C ALA A 296 14.38 -4.76 2.17
N TYR A 297 13.38 -3.92 1.92
CA TYR A 297 13.41 -2.95 0.81
C TYR A 297 14.52 -1.92 0.99
N GLY A 298 14.67 -1.33 2.17
CA GLY A 298 15.74 -0.38 2.46
C GLY A 298 17.14 -1.00 2.29
N TYR A 299 17.35 -2.23 2.74
CA TYR A 299 18.60 -2.95 2.53
C TYR A 299 18.82 -3.37 1.08
N TYR A 300 17.75 -3.70 0.34
CA TYR A 300 17.83 -3.94 -1.11
C TYR A 300 18.29 -2.69 -1.87
N GLN A 301 17.73 -1.53 -1.56
CA GLN A 301 18.12 -0.25 -2.16
C GLN A 301 19.54 0.19 -1.79
N SER A 302 20.04 -0.21 -0.62
CA SER A 302 21.42 0.04 -0.20
C SER A 302 22.40 -1.06 -0.63
N GLU A 303 21.97 -1.98 -1.50
CA GLU A 303 22.77 -3.11 -2.03
C GLU A 303 23.31 -4.06 -0.94
N ASN A 304 22.76 -4.00 0.27
CA ASN A 304 23.10 -4.92 1.35
C ASN A 304 22.17 -6.16 1.26
N TYR A 305 22.50 -7.05 0.33
CA TYR A 305 21.62 -8.13 -0.11
C TYR A 305 21.42 -9.24 0.91
N ASP A 306 22.41 -9.54 1.76
CA ASP A 306 22.29 -10.54 2.83
C ASP A 306 21.29 -10.09 3.91
N SER A 307 21.35 -8.84 4.31
CA SER A 307 20.40 -8.22 5.23
C SER A 307 19.01 -8.14 4.59
N ALA A 308 18.93 -7.77 3.30
CA ALA A 308 17.67 -7.73 2.56
C ALA A 308 17.00 -9.12 2.53
N ALA A 309 17.75 -10.18 2.23
CA ALA A 309 17.25 -11.56 2.23
C ALA A 309 16.78 -12.00 3.62
N THR A 310 17.56 -11.67 4.66
CA THR A 310 17.24 -12.00 6.05
C THR A 310 15.93 -11.36 6.49
N TYR A 311 15.73 -10.07 6.21
CA TYR A 311 14.51 -9.36 6.61
C TYR A 311 13.32 -9.71 5.73
N LEU A 312 13.50 -9.94 4.42
CA LEU A 312 12.42 -10.39 3.55
C LEU A 312 11.90 -11.78 3.97
N THR A 313 12.80 -12.66 4.42
CA THR A 313 12.40 -13.96 5.02
C THR A 313 11.48 -13.78 6.22
N LYS A 314 11.75 -12.81 7.09
CA LYS A 314 10.90 -12.49 8.25
C LYS A 314 9.59 -11.81 7.84
N GLY A 315 9.61 -11.09 6.74
CA GLY A 315 8.46 -10.37 6.18
C GLY A 315 7.51 -11.22 5.32
N LEU A 316 7.80 -12.50 5.07
CA LEU A 316 7.04 -13.35 4.14
C LEU A 316 5.53 -13.47 4.43
N SER A 317 5.10 -13.26 5.67
CA SER A 317 3.68 -13.26 6.02
C SER A 317 2.96 -11.99 5.57
N ASN A 318 3.67 -10.95 5.13
CA ASN A 318 3.09 -9.74 4.54
C ASN A 318 2.81 -9.88 3.04
N ALA A 319 3.24 -10.97 2.40
CA ALA A 319 2.94 -11.20 0.99
C ALA A 319 1.41 -11.26 0.79
N PRO A 320 0.85 -10.47 -0.15
CA PRO A 320 -0.60 -10.30 -0.28
C PRO A 320 -1.30 -11.57 -0.75
N ASP A 321 -0.58 -12.40 -1.50
CA ASP A 321 -1.10 -13.65 -2.05
C ASP A 321 0.01 -14.71 -2.23
N LYS A 322 -0.37 -15.90 -2.64
CA LYS A 322 0.56 -17.00 -2.86
C LYS A 322 1.48 -16.74 -4.06
N PHE A 323 1.02 -16.02 -5.08
CA PHE A 323 1.84 -15.68 -6.25
C PHE A 323 3.00 -14.77 -5.84
N SER A 324 2.70 -13.66 -5.17
CA SER A 324 3.70 -12.73 -4.63
C SER A 324 4.65 -13.41 -3.66
N LYS A 325 4.13 -14.33 -2.82
CA LYS A 325 4.96 -15.07 -1.87
C LYS A 325 5.98 -15.97 -2.56
N THR A 326 5.61 -16.66 -3.63
CA THR A 326 6.54 -17.53 -4.38
C THR A 326 7.55 -16.71 -5.17
N ARG A 327 7.14 -15.52 -5.66
CA ARG A 327 8.07 -14.55 -6.26
C ARG A 327 9.10 -14.06 -5.22
N TRP A 328 8.69 -13.79 -3.99
CA TRP A 328 9.61 -13.42 -2.92
C TRP A 328 10.57 -14.56 -2.57
N TYR A 329 10.17 -15.83 -2.65
CA TYR A 329 11.11 -16.94 -2.49
C TYR A 329 12.22 -16.88 -3.52
N TYR A 330 11.87 -16.56 -4.79
CA TYR A 330 12.84 -16.42 -5.85
C TYR A 330 13.78 -15.21 -5.61
N LEU A 331 13.23 -14.07 -5.23
CA LEU A 331 14.02 -12.88 -4.88
C LEU A 331 14.98 -13.16 -3.70
N ILE A 332 14.49 -13.78 -2.62
CA ILE A 332 15.34 -14.16 -1.48
C ILE A 332 16.50 -15.08 -1.94
N ALA A 333 16.21 -16.00 -2.83
CA ALA A 333 17.24 -16.90 -3.36
C ALA A 333 18.32 -16.13 -4.15
N GLN A 334 17.91 -15.18 -5.02
CA GLN A 334 18.82 -14.32 -5.77
C GLN A 334 19.68 -13.45 -4.82
N LEU A 335 19.07 -12.85 -3.80
CA LEU A 335 19.77 -12.02 -2.82
C LEU A 335 20.83 -12.83 -2.06
N TRP A 336 20.54 -14.07 -1.66
CA TRP A 336 21.52 -14.96 -1.04
C TRP A 336 22.60 -15.40 -2.01
N GLU A 337 22.27 -15.62 -3.30
CA GLU A 337 23.24 -15.99 -4.32
C GLU A 337 24.24 -14.86 -4.59
N ILE A 338 23.75 -13.61 -4.69
CA ILE A 338 24.61 -12.43 -4.88
C ILE A 338 25.50 -12.20 -3.66
N SER A 339 25.03 -12.51 -2.46
CA SER A 339 25.81 -12.47 -1.21
C SER A 339 26.75 -13.67 -1.03
N ASP A 340 26.92 -14.52 -2.05
CA ASP A 340 27.72 -15.75 -2.06
C ASP A 340 27.32 -16.79 -0.99
N ASN A 341 26.10 -16.69 -0.45
CA ASN A 341 25.56 -17.68 0.49
C ASN A 341 24.78 -18.77 -0.26
N LEU A 342 25.52 -19.63 -0.96
CA LEU A 342 24.94 -20.65 -1.84
C LEU A 342 24.03 -21.67 -1.12
N PRO A 343 24.30 -22.12 0.13
CA PRO A 343 23.40 -23.03 0.84
C PRO A 343 22.01 -22.44 1.08
N ASN A 344 21.94 -21.16 1.48
CA ASN A 344 20.67 -20.46 1.65
C ASN A 344 20.00 -20.22 0.29
N ALA A 345 20.75 -19.75 -0.73
CA ALA A 345 20.23 -19.57 -2.08
C ALA A 345 19.58 -20.88 -2.61
N TYR A 346 20.28 -22.00 -2.47
CA TYR A 346 19.76 -23.32 -2.87
C TYR A 346 18.43 -23.65 -2.17
N THR A 347 18.37 -23.45 -0.87
CA THR A 347 17.17 -23.72 -0.07
C THR A 347 15.97 -22.90 -0.57
N TRP A 348 16.18 -21.62 -0.88
CA TRP A 348 15.12 -20.74 -1.34
C TRP A 348 14.75 -20.94 -2.80
N TYR A 349 15.70 -21.23 -3.70
CA TYR A 349 15.35 -21.66 -5.05
C TYR A 349 14.56 -22.95 -5.07
N LYS A 350 14.87 -23.91 -4.16
CA LYS A 350 14.09 -25.15 -4.02
C LYS A 350 12.64 -24.86 -3.64
N LYS A 351 12.40 -23.96 -2.68
CA LYS A 351 11.05 -23.51 -2.32
C LYS A 351 10.35 -22.79 -3.47
N ALA A 352 11.07 -21.87 -4.14
CA ALA A 352 10.53 -21.17 -5.31
C ALA A 352 10.15 -22.16 -6.42
N HIS A 353 10.97 -23.16 -6.68
CA HIS A 353 10.67 -24.19 -7.67
C HIS A 353 9.44 -25.05 -7.32
N SER A 354 9.32 -25.48 -6.04
CA SER A 354 8.24 -26.37 -5.61
C SER A 354 6.89 -25.68 -5.52
N ASP A 355 6.86 -24.42 -5.06
CA ASP A 355 5.63 -23.73 -4.67
C ASP A 355 5.16 -22.73 -5.71
N ALA A 356 5.98 -22.46 -6.77
CA ALA A 356 5.68 -21.47 -7.78
C ALA A 356 4.36 -21.74 -8.52
N LEU A 357 3.52 -20.72 -8.54
CA LEU A 357 2.33 -20.68 -9.41
C LEU A 357 2.69 -20.16 -10.81
N ASN A 358 3.75 -19.34 -10.93
CA ASN A 358 4.29 -18.90 -12.21
C ASN A 358 5.26 -19.96 -12.75
N PRO A 359 4.99 -20.58 -13.91
CA PRO A 359 5.87 -21.58 -14.49
C PRO A 359 7.30 -21.07 -14.76
N LEU A 360 7.45 -19.79 -15.14
CA LEU A 360 8.77 -19.18 -15.40
C LEU A 360 9.64 -19.15 -14.14
N ILE A 361 9.07 -18.76 -12.99
CA ILE A 361 9.78 -18.83 -11.69
C ILE A 361 10.25 -20.26 -11.43
N SER A 362 9.39 -21.26 -11.66
CA SER A 362 9.73 -22.67 -11.46
C SER A 362 10.88 -23.11 -12.38
N VAL A 363 10.88 -22.67 -13.64
CA VAL A 363 11.93 -23.00 -14.63
C VAL A 363 13.26 -22.36 -14.23
N TYR A 364 13.30 -21.05 -14.03
CA TYR A 364 14.52 -20.33 -13.67
C TYR A 364 15.08 -20.78 -12.29
N ALA A 365 14.20 -21.02 -11.31
CA ALA A 365 14.62 -21.57 -10.03
C ALA A 365 15.29 -22.96 -10.20
N LYS A 366 14.75 -23.82 -11.06
CA LYS A 366 15.36 -25.14 -11.34
C LYS A 366 16.69 -25.01 -12.05
N ILE A 367 16.82 -24.09 -13.01
CA ILE A 367 18.10 -23.80 -13.67
C ILE A 367 19.15 -23.35 -12.66
N ASN A 368 18.79 -22.41 -11.77
CA ASN A 368 19.71 -21.88 -10.74
C ASN A 368 20.08 -22.96 -9.72
N LEU A 369 19.17 -23.84 -9.34
CA LEU A 369 19.49 -25.02 -8.50
C LEU A 369 20.58 -25.88 -9.14
N ILE A 370 20.44 -26.21 -10.43
CA ILE A 370 21.44 -26.98 -11.17
C ILE A 370 22.78 -26.24 -11.20
N LYS A 371 22.78 -24.93 -11.47
CA LYS A 371 24.02 -24.10 -11.47
C LYS A 371 24.71 -24.10 -10.10
N ILE A 372 23.97 -23.98 -9.00
CA ILE A 372 24.51 -23.98 -7.63
C ILE A 372 25.10 -25.36 -7.29
N ASP A 373 24.40 -26.46 -7.62
CA ASP A 373 24.90 -27.82 -7.39
C ASP A 373 26.25 -28.01 -8.06
N PHE A 374 26.43 -27.58 -9.31
CA PHE A 374 27.69 -27.70 -10.03
C PHE A 374 28.77 -26.75 -9.50
N LYS A 375 28.41 -25.51 -9.11
CA LYS A 375 29.34 -24.56 -8.50
C LYS A 375 29.91 -25.12 -7.19
N GLN A 376 29.11 -25.80 -6.38
CA GLN A 376 29.52 -26.43 -5.13
C GLN A 376 30.34 -27.71 -5.35
N SER A 377 29.96 -28.54 -6.30
CA SER A 377 30.60 -29.82 -6.60
C SER A 377 31.89 -29.68 -7.41
N LYS A 378 32.21 -28.46 -7.91
CA LYS A 378 33.35 -28.17 -8.81
C LYS A 378 33.38 -29.08 -10.04
N THR A 379 32.21 -29.49 -10.52
CA THR A 379 32.05 -30.36 -11.69
C THR A 379 32.34 -29.62 -13.00
N PRO A 380 32.78 -30.30 -14.06
CA PRO A 380 33.00 -29.69 -15.35
C PRO A 380 31.69 -29.09 -15.92
N TRP A 381 31.82 -27.97 -16.64
CA TRP A 381 30.65 -27.27 -17.26
C TRP A 381 29.85 -28.19 -18.20
N LEU A 382 30.50 -29.17 -18.84
CA LEU A 382 29.84 -30.12 -19.74
C LEU A 382 28.78 -30.99 -19.00
N GLU A 383 29.03 -31.37 -17.76
CA GLU A 383 28.01 -32.07 -16.94
C GLU A 383 26.86 -31.18 -16.55
N LEU A 384 27.13 -29.90 -16.29
CA LEU A 384 26.10 -28.88 -16.10
C LEU A 384 25.21 -28.76 -17.36
N ALA A 385 25.84 -28.63 -18.54
CA ALA A 385 25.14 -28.59 -19.82
C ALA A 385 24.29 -29.84 -20.05
N ASN A 386 24.83 -31.02 -19.78
CA ASN A 386 24.09 -32.31 -19.85
C ASN A 386 22.87 -32.33 -18.90
N SER A 387 22.99 -31.80 -17.69
CA SER A 387 21.87 -31.72 -16.73
C SER A 387 20.78 -30.79 -17.22
N LEU A 388 21.13 -29.64 -17.81
CA LEU A 388 20.18 -28.72 -18.43
C LEU A 388 19.52 -29.36 -19.69
N GLN A 389 20.30 -30.09 -20.49
CA GLN A 389 19.75 -30.84 -21.63
C GLN A 389 18.78 -31.94 -21.20
N GLN A 390 19.06 -32.66 -20.12
CA GLN A 390 18.12 -33.62 -19.55
C GLN A 390 16.86 -32.96 -19.02
N MET A 391 16.99 -31.74 -18.45
CA MET A 391 15.83 -30.94 -18.04
C MET A 391 14.94 -30.60 -19.25
N SER A 392 15.51 -30.18 -20.38
CA SER A 392 14.76 -29.80 -21.59
C SER A 392 13.95 -30.93 -22.20
N ARG A 393 14.38 -32.20 -22.02
CA ARG A 393 13.70 -33.38 -22.50
C ARG A 393 12.44 -33.78 -21.74
N ARG A 394 12.24 -33.22 -20.52
CA ARG A 394 11.06 -33.54 -19.71
C ARG A 394 9.86 -32.76 -20.21
N GLU A 395 8.69 -33.42 -20.33
CA GLU A 395 7.43 -32.84 -20.82
C GLU A 395 7.08 -31.50 -20.14
N LYS A 396 7.26 -31.42 -18.83
CA LYS A 396 6.99 -30.19 -18.03
C LYS A 396 7.75 -28.97 -18.56
N TYR A 397 8.94 -29.13 -19.14
CA TYR A 397 9.81 -28.04 -19.54
C TYR A 397 9.89 -27.82 -21.05
N LYS A 398 9.19 -28.65 -21.84
CA LYS A 398 9.15 -28.50 -23.31
C LYS A 398 8.76 -27.10 -23.80
N PRO A 399 7.77 -26.41 -23.19
CA PRO A 399 7.42 -25.05 -23.60
C PRO A 399 8.51 -24.00 -23.35
N TYR A 400 9.54 -24.34 -22.56
CA TYR A 400 10.62 -23.43 -22.08
C TYR A 400 12.00 -23.92 -22.52
N THR A 401 12.09 -24.70 -23.58
CA THR A 401 13.34 -25.24 -24.13
C THR A 401 14.24 -24.15 -24.66
N ASP A 402 13.68 -23.07 -25.21
CA ASP A 402 14.38 -21.87 -25.63
C ASP A 402 15.19 -21.24 -24.48
N ILE A 403 14.57 -21.07 -23.29
CA ILE A 403 15.21 -20.56 -22.08
C ILE A 403 16.38 -21.46 -21.67
N ILE A 404 16.12 -22.78 -21.64
CA ILE A 404 17.14 -23.75 -21.22
C ILE A 404 18.33 -23.75 -22.18
N TYR A 405 18.09 -23.76 -23.51
CA TYR A 405 19.16 -23.70 -24.49
C TYR A 405 19.89 -22.35 -24.49
N PHE A 406 19.20 -21.26 -24.24
CA PHE A 406 19.84 -19.95 -24.08
C PHE A 406 20.82 -19.95 -22.90
N GLU A 407 20.43 -20.50 -21.75
CA GLU A 407 21.31 -20.62 -20.58
C GLU A 407 22.49 -21.57 -20.84
N MET A 408 22.28 -22.66 -21.58
CA MET A 408 23.36 -23.55 -22.03
C MET A 408 24.35 -22.81 -22.94
N ALA A 409 23.85 -22.00 -23.90
CA ALA A 409 24.69 -21.21 -24.78
C ALA A 409 25.51 -20.16 -24.00
N LYS A 410 24.92 -19.47 -23.02
CA LYS A 410 25.66 -18.54 -22.14
C LYS A 410 26.81 -19.25 -21.41
N LEU A 411 26.57 -20.46 -20.89
CA LEU A 411 27.57 -21.25 -20.20
C LEU A 411 28.71 -21.69 -21.15
N ALA A 412 28.38 -22.10 -22.38
CA ALA A 412 29.39 -22.45 -23.39
C ALA A 412 30.29 -21.25 -23.70
N ILE A 413 29.71 -20.07 -23.95
CA ILE A 413 30.45 -18.83 -24.19
C ILE A 413 31.37 -18.47 -23.02
N GLN A 414 30.86 -18.59 -21.76
CA GLN A 414 31.64 -18.29 -20.56
C GLN A 414 32.85 -19.24 -20.41
N ASN A 415 32.70 -20.48 -20.84
CA ASN A 415 33.78 -21.48 -20.79
C ASN A 415 34.62 -21.56 -22.05
N LYS A 416 34.43 -20.63 -23.02
CA LYS A 416 35.17 -20.57 -24.29
C LYS A 416 35.08 -21.85 -25.12
N ASP A 417 33.98 -22.56 -25.00
CA ASP A 417 33.70 -23.78 -25.75
C ASP A 417 32.63 -23.44 -26.80
N ILE A 418 33.11 -22.84 -27.91
CA ILE A 418 32.26 -22.37 -29.01
C ILE A 418 32.52 -23.30 -30.21
#